data_eb84f285759263f4aa8fe530a1d321d8
#
_entry.id   eb84f285759263f4aa8fe530a1d321d8
#
_cell.length_a   1.000
_cell.length_b   1.000
_cell.length_c   1.000
_cell.angle_alpha   90.00
_cell.angle_beta   90.00
_cell.angle_gamma   90.00
#
_symmetry.space_group_name_H-M   'P 1'
#
loop_
_entity.id
_entity.type
_entity.pdbx_description
1 polymer ?
#
loop_
_entity_poly.entity_id
_entity_poly.type
_entity_poly.pdbx_seq_one_letter_code
_entity_poly.pdbx_strand_id
1 'polypeptide(L)'
;MTRIGINGFGRMGRLAFRAVWDHPDVSIVHVNEIRGGTATAAYLLEFDSVHGRWTRTTAVAPDHFTIDGRKVAFTDGSKPNEVPWEENAVDIVLECSGKFITTDVLEPYFERGVQKVIVAAPVKTKGALNIVMGVNDHLYSPGEHHIVTAASCTTNCLAPVVKVIHEGLGIRHGVITTIHDVTNTQVIVDLPHKDLRRARSALMSLIPTTTGSATAIGLIYPELLGKLNGVAIRVPLLNASLTDCVFEVERKTDIAEVNRLLKTAAEGVLAGILGYEERPLVSVDYLNDPRSAIVDALSTMVIDGTLVKILAWYDNEWGYANRLVELARKVAASLPPRD
;
A
#
# COMPACT_ATOMS: atom_id res chain seq x y z
N MET A 1 24.90 -2.09 -2.87
CA MET A 1 23.60 -2.56 -2.33
C MET A 1 23.01 -1.44 -1.50
N THR A 2 21.82 -0.95 -1.84
CA THR A 2 21.16 0.16 -1.13
C THR A 2 20.67 -0.30 0.25
N ARG A 3 20.92 0.51 1.27
CA ARG A 3 20.64 0.20 2.68
C ARG A 3 19.33 0.87 3.11
N ILE A 4 18.38 0.06 3.56
CA ILE A 4 17.03 0.50 3.93
C ILE A 4 16.85 0.45 5.44
N GLY A 5 16.32 1.53 6.00
CA GLY A 5 15.76 1.59 7.34
C GLY A 5 14.24 1.53 7.32
N ILE A 6 13.63 0.97 8.35
CA ILE A 6 12.17 0.97 8.53
C ILE A 6 11.85 1.72 9.82
N ASN A 7 11.04 2.78 9.72
CA ASN A 7 10.49 3.48 10.86
C ASN A 7 9.03 3.07 11.09
N GLY A 8 8.75 2.46 12.24
CA GLY A 8 7.46 1.84 12.56
C GLY A 8 7.40 0.38 12.11
N PHE A 9 7.48 -0.54 13.05
CA PHE A 9 7.49 -1.99 12.81
C PHE A 9 6.14 -2.64 13.11
N GLY A 10 5.07 -1.90 12.77
CA GLY A 10 3.69 -2.38 12.74
C GLY A 10 3.41 -3.34 11.58
N ARG A 11 2.15 -3.48 11.17
CA ARG A 11 1.75 -4.37 10.06
C ARG A 11 2.56 -4.10 8.80
N MET A 12 2.55 -2.85 8.29
CA MET A 12 3.22 -2.52 7.04
C MET A 12 4.74 -2.66 7.10
N GLY A 13 5.37 -2.22 8.20
CA GLY A 13 6.83 -2.36 8.35
C GLY A 13 7.28 -3.81 8.33
N ARG A 14 6.58 -4.72 9.05
CA ARG A 14 6.92 -6.15 9.06
C ARG A 14 6.66 -6.85 7.72
N LEU A 15 5.57 -6.52 7.05
CA LEU A 15 5.28 -7.13 5.75
C LEU A 15 6.21 -6.62 4.66
N ALA A 16 6.56 -5.32 4.66
CA ALA A 16 7.59 -4.79 3.79
C ALA A 16 8.96 -5.45 4.06
N PHE A 17 9.30 -5.68 5.34
CA PHE A 17 10.51 -6.42 5.72
C PHE A 17 10.52 -7.82 5.11
N ARG A 18 9.44 -8.60 5.27
CA ARG A 18 9.33 -9.93 4.67
C ARG A 18 9.43 -9.90 3.15
N ALA A 19 8.72 -8.96 2.51
CA ALA A 19 8.66 -8.85 1.05
C ALA A 19 10.01 -8.48 0.43
N VAL A 20 10.83 -7.67 1.12
CA VAL A 20 12.11 -7.19 0.59
C VAL A 20 13.28 -8.13 0.89
N TRP A 21 13.15 -9.05 1.86
CA TRP A 21 14.27 -9.76 2.48
C TRP A 21 15.17 -10.54 1.50
N ASP A 22 14.57 -11.15 0.50
CA ASP A 22 15.29 -11.98 -0.47
C ASP A 22 15.75 -11.21 -1.74
N HIS A 23 15.50 -9.91 -1.81
CA HIS A 23 15.95 -9.11 -2.94
C HIS A 23 17.44 -8.77 -2.82
N PRO A 24 18.26 -9.06 -3.88
CA PRO A 24 19.72 -8.90 -3.81
C PRO A 24 20.20 -7.44 -3.96
N ASP A 25 19.35 -6.54 -4.43
CA ASP A 25 19.66 -5.15 -4.75
C ASP A 25 19.55 -4.20 -3.56
N VAL A 26 18.84 -4.61 -2.51
CA VAL A 26 18.56 -3.81 -1.30
C VAL A 26 18.78 -4.64 -0.03
N SER A 27 19.04 -3.98 1.10
CA SER A 27 19.22 -4.65 2.39
C SER A 27 18.58 -3.85 3.52
N ILE A 28 17.74 -4.51 4.33
CA ILE A 28 17.29 -3.91 5.59
C ILE A 28 18.42 -3.98 6.61
N VAL A 29 18.79 -2.82 7.13
CA VAL A 29 19.90 -2.68 8.07
C VAL A 29 19.49 -2.09 9.41
N HIS A 30 18.32 -1.44 9.49
CA HIS A 30 17.87 -0.76 10.69
C HIS A 30 16.34 -0.80 10.78
N VAL A 31 15.83 -1.09 11.96
CA VAL A 31 14.40 -1.00 12.31
C VAL A 31 14.27 -0.11 13.53
N ASN A 32 13.36 0.86 13.46
CA ASN A 32 12.96 1.68 14.60
C ASN A 32 11.51 1.39 14.98
N GLU A 33 11.26 1.04 16.25
CA GLU A 33 9.92 0.83 16.79
C GLU A 33 9.88 1.19 18.29
N ILE A 34 8.97 2.10 18.63
CA ILE A 34 8.87 2.67 19.98
C ILE A 34 8.28 1.71 21.04
N ARG A 35 7.77 0.56 20.63
CA ARG A 35 7.08 -0.38 21.52
C ARG A 35 7.61 -1.80 21.38
N GLY A 36 7.67 -2.50 22.51
CA GLY A 36 7.87 -3.94 22.56
C GLY A 36 9.33 -4.41 22.49
N GLY A 37 10.26 -3.58 22.03
CA GLY A 37 11.68 -3.92 21.93
C GLY A 37 11.99 -5.01 20.88
N THR A 38 13.25 -5.40 20.77
CA THR A 38 13.78 -6.34 19.77
C THR A 38 13.14 -7.71 19.82
N ALA A 39 12.89 -8.25 21.02
CA ALA A 39 12.29 -9.57 21.19
C ALA A 39 10.86 -9.63 20.62
N THR A 40 10.03 -8.61 20.90
CA THR A 40 8.67 -8.52 20.36
C THR A 40 8.69 -8.28 18.85
N ALA A 41 9.60 -7.46 18.36
CA ALA A 41 9.77 -7.19 16.95
C ALA A 41 10.10 -8.47 16.17
N ALA A 42 11.07 -9.24 16.63
CA ALA A 42 11.47 -10.51 16.02
C ALA A 42 10.35 -11.56 16.11
N TYR A 43 9.66 -11.66 17.25
CA TYR A 43 8.54 -12.57 17.42
C TYR A 43 7.40 -12.27 16.45
N LEU A 44 6.97 -11.02 16.37
CA LEU A 44 5.88 -10.61 15.47
C LEU A 44 6.30 -10.60 13.99
N LEU A 45 7.60 -10.56 13.68
CA LEU A 45 8.10 -10.77 12.33
C LEU A 45 8.01 -12.25 11.93
N GLU A 46 8.29 -13.19 12.85
CA GLU A 46 8.18 -14.61 12.60
C GLU A 46 6.73 -15.09 12.57
N PHE A 47 5.90 -14.67 13.53
CA PHE A 47 4.52 -15.16 13.69
C PHE A 47 3.52 -14.06 13.32
N ASP A 48 2.69 -14.33 12.33
CA ASP A 48 1.64 -13.43 11.87
C ASP A 48 0.31 -14.18 11.77
N SER A 49 -0.72 -13.64 12.43
CA SER A 49 -2.04 -14.30 12.49
C SER A 49 -2.77 -14.32 11.14
N VAL A 50 -2.42 -13.43 10.22
CA VAL A 50 -3.04 -13.30 8.90
C VAL A 50 -2.20 -13.99 7.83
N HIS A 51 -0.89 -13.70 7.78
CA HIS A 51 0.01 -14.16 6.73
C HIS A 51 0.80 -15.41 7.11
N GLY A 52 0.57 -15.95 8.30
CA GLY A 52 1.21 -17.18 8.78
C GLY A 52 2.67 -16.99 9.21
N ARG A 53 3.30 -18.09 9.54
CA ARG A 53 4.67 -18.12 10.03
C ARG A 53 5.67 -17.87 8.90
N TRP A 54 6.61 -16.95 9.15
CA TRP A 54 7.76 -16.70 8.28
C TRP A 54 8.97 -17.50 8.80
N THR A 55 9.28 -18.60 8.12
CA THR A 55 10.26 -19.59 8.59
C THR A 55 11.67 -19.13 8.25
N ARG A 56 12.32 -18.41 9.19
CA ARG A 56 13.71 -17.95 9.11
C ARG A 56 14.43 -18.21 10.42
N THR A 57 15.75 -18.33 10.37
CA THR A 57 16.56 -18.43 11.59
C THR A 57 16.70 -17.06 12.22
N THR A 58 16.17 -16.91 13.45
CA THR A 58 16.16 -15.63 14.17
C THR A 58 16.94 -15.72 15.47
N ALA A 59 17.77 -14.71 15.76
CA ALA A 59 18.37 -14.51 17.08
C ALA A 59 18.19 -13.05 17.52
N VAL A 60 18.11 -12.81 18.82
CA VAL A 60 17.76 -11.52 19.41
C VAL A 60 18.84 -11.08 20.40
N ALA A 61 19.21 -9.78 20.31
CA ALA A 61 20.05 -9.07 21.25
C ALA A 61 19.35 -7.76 21.67
N PRO A 62 19.83 -7.04 22.71
CA PRO A 62 19.15 -5.82 23.17
C PRO A 62 19.04 -4.70 22.14
N ASP A 63 20.03 -4.54 21.26
CA ASP A 63 20.20 -3.46 20.29
C ASP A 63 20.03 -3.91 18.82
N HIS A 64 19.79 -5.19 18.59
CA HIS A 64 19.61 -5.73 17.25
C HIS A 64 18.95 -7.11 17.28
N PHE A 65 18.48 -7.55 16.13
CA PHE A 65 18.17 -8.96 15.87
C PHE A 65 18.87 -9.43 14.59
N THR A 66 19.01 -10.74 14.45
CA THR A 66 19.55 -11.32 13.21
C THR A 66 18.49 -12.19 12.55
N ILE A 67 18.43 -12.15 11.23
CA ILE A 67 17.64 -13.05 10.41
C ILE A 67 18.59 -13.73 9.42
N ASP A 68 18.64 -15.05 9.42
CA ASP A 68 19.56 -15.86 8.61
C ASP A 68 21.02 -15.38 8.74
N GLY A 69 21.42 -14.97 9.95
CA GLY A 69 22.76 -14.45 10.27
C GLY A 69 23.00 -13.00 9.86
N ARG A 70 22.10 -12.33 9.14
CA ARG A 70 22.23 -10.91 8.78
C ARG A 70 21.72 -10.05 9.94
N LYS A 71 22.59 -9.13 10.41
CA LYS A 71 22.28 -8.21 11.52
C LYS A 71 21.38 -7.07 11.05
N VAL A 72 20.35 -6.76 11.84
CA VAL A 72 19.46 -5.62 11.70
C VAL A 72 19.48 -4.84 13.02
N ALA A 73 19.98 -3.60 13.00
CA ALA A 73 19.98 -2.73 14.15
C ALA A 73 18.55 -2.38 14.58
N PHE A 74 18.36 -2.17 15.89
CA PHE A 74 17.05 -1.83 16.44
C PHE A 74 17.16 -0.64 17.38
N THR A 75 16.24 0.32 17.22
CA THR A 75 16.12 1.50 18.07
C THR A 75 14.65 1.77 18.41
N ASP A 76 14.41 2.67 19.36
CA ASP A 76 13.08 3.06 19.85
C ASP A 76 12.88 4.59 19.89
N GLY A 77 13.56 5.32 19.00
CA GLY A 77 13.44 6.76 18.85
C GLY A 77 12.02 7.20 18.50
N SER A 78 11.51 8.22 19.18
CA SER A 78 10.12 8.68 19.02
C SER A 78 9.93 9.65 17.84
N LYS A 79 11.02 10.23 17.34
CA LYS A 79 11.05 11.17 16.20
C LYS A 79 12.13 10.75 15.19
N PRO A 80 11.99 11.14 13.92
CA PRO A 80 12.93 10.80 12.86
C PRO A 80 14.39 11.15 13.16
N ASN A 81 14.65 12.31 13.76
CA ASN A 81 16.00 12.78 14.10
C ASN A 81 16.56 12.23 15.41
N GLU A 82 15.78 11.49 16.20
CA GLU A 82 16.27 10.79 17.39
C GLU A 82 16.84 9.40 17.04
N VAL A 83 16.63 8.93 15.81
CA VAL A 83 17.11 7.64 15.33
C VAL A 83 18.44 7.83 14.59
N PRO A 84 19.49 7.10 14.95
CA PRO A 84 20.84 7.25 14.36
C PRO A 84 20.94 6.51 13.01
N TRP A 85 20.21 6.97 12.00
CA TRP A 85 20.16 6.37 10.66
C TRP A 85 21.54 6.31 10.00
N GLU A 86 22.36 7.34 10.23
CA GLU A 86 23.74 7.46 9.72
C GLU A 86 24.68 6.39 10.23
N GLU A 87 24.53 5.92 11.47
CA GLU A 87 25.39 4.88 12.06
C GLU A 87 25.29 3.55 11.30
N ASN A 88 24.12 3.28 10.71
CA ASN A 88 23.89 2.12 9.87
C ASN A 88 23.91 2.47 8.38
N ALA A 89 24.38 3.69 8.05
CA ALA A 89 24.49 4.19 6.68
C ALA A 89 23.21 3.95 5.87
N VAL A 90 22.05 4.30 6.43
CA VAL A 90 20.74 4.13 5.79
C VAL A 90 20.59 5.13 4.63
N ASP A 91 20.30 4.63 3.43
CA ASP A 91 20.05 5.44 2.24
C ASP A 91 18.59 5.85 2.10
N ILE A 92 17.70 4.88 2.36
CA ILE A 92 16.25 5.03 2.20
C ILE A 92 15.57 4.64 3.51
N VAL A 93 14.63 5.45 3.97
CA VAL A 93 13.72 5.06 5.06
C VAL A 93 12.34 4.73 4.50
N LEU A 94 11.81 3.56 4.84
CA LEU A 94 10.40 3.24 4.72
C LEU A 94 9.69 3.76 5.97
N GLU A 95 8.92 4.82 5.82
CA GLU A 95 8.11 5.41 6.89
C GLU A 95 6.80 4.67 7.03
N CYS A 96 6.73 3.74 7.97
CA CYS A 96 5.61 2.84 8.22
C CYS A 96 4.89 3.08 9.55
N SER A 97 5.25 4.15 10.30
CA SER A 97 4.64 4.44 11.60
C SER A 97 3.19 4.94 11.50
N GLY A 98 2.81 5.49 10.34
CA GLY A 98 1.53 6.15 10.13
C GLY A 98 1.37 7.49 10.84
N LYS A 99 2.44 8.02 11.44
CA LYS A 99 2.44 9.30 12.18
C LYS A 99 3.02 10.46 11.38
N PHE A 100 4.11 10.22 10.66
CA PHE A 100 4.83 11.25 9.91
C PHE A 100 4.33 11.25 8.47
N ILE A 101 3.29 12.06 8.19
CA ILE A 101 2.56 12.08 6.91
C ILE A 101 2.46 13.50 6.30
N THR A 102 3.32 14.41 6.73
CA THR A 102 3.48 15.74 6.13
C THR A 102 4.96 16.00 5.88
N THR A 103 5.28 16.81 4.90
CA THR A 103 6.68 17.03 4.47
C THR A 103 7.56 17.63 5.57
N ASP A 104 7.03 18.56 6.34
CA ASP A 104 7.74 19.21 7.45
C ASP A 104 8.19 18.23 8.56
N VAL A 105 7.36 17.23 8.89
CA VAL A 105 7.74 16.21 9.87
C VAL A 105 8.61 15.09 9.30
N LEU A 106 8.78 15.05 7.98
CA LEU A 106 9.66 14.11 7.27
C LEU A 106 11.07 14.71 6.98
N GLU A 107 11.19 16.03 6.90
CA GLU A 107 12.49 16.71 6.69
C GLU A 107 13.59 16.26 7.66
N PRO A 108 13.32 16.01 8.97
CA PRO A 108 14.36 15.58 9.92
C PRO A 108 15.08 14.26 9.60
N TYR A 109 14.55 13.44 8.68
CA TYR A 109 15.29 12.27 8.19
C TYR A 109 16.56 12.64 7.44
N PHE A 110 16.51 13.73 6.64
CA PHE A 110 17.62 14.17 5.82
C PHE A 110 18.77 14.73 6.66
N GLU A 111 18.47 15.31 7.83
CA GLU A 111 19.46 15.75 8.80
C GLU A 111 20.31 14.59 9.36
N ARG A 112 19.80 13.35 9.25
CA ARG A 112 20.46 12.12 9.68
C ARG A 112 21.03 11.31 8.50
N GLY A 113 21.30 11.98 7.38
CA GLY A 113 21.99 11.40 6.23
C GLY A 113 21.14 10.48 5.34
N VAL A 114 19.83 10.36 5.59
CA VAL A 114 18.92 9.63 4.72
C VAL A 114 18.74 10.40 3.40
N GLN A 115 18.82 9.71 2.27
CA GLN A 115 18.72 10.35 0.96
C GLN A 115 17.29 10.40 0.42
N LYS A 116 16.48 9.39 0.76
CA LYS A 116 15.08 9.27 0.31
C LYS A 116 14.19 8.74 1.42
N VAL A 117 12.97 9.25 1.46
CA VAL A 117 11.91 8.77 2.36
C VAL A 117 10.73 8.25 1.54
N ILE A 118 10.31 7.03 1.82
CA ILE A 118 9.16 6.39 1.17
C ILE A 118 8.08 6.16 2.21
N VAL A 119 6.99 6.89 2.12
CA VAL A 119 5.92 6.87 3.12
C VAL A 119 4.88 5.80 2.77
N ALA A 120 4.58 4.92 3.72
CA ALA A 120 3.54 3.89 3.60
C ALA A 120 2.13 4.46 3.88
N ALA A 121 1.86 5.67 3.43
CA ALA A 121 0.58 6.36 3.50
C ALA A 121 0.58 7.54 2.53
N PRO A 122 -0.60 8.05 2.10
CA PRO A 122 -0.66 9.24 1.27
C PRO A 122 -0.16 10.48 2.03
N VAL A 123 0.70 11.28 1.39
CA VAL A 123 1.14 12.60 1.86
C VAL A 123 0.44 13.66 1.01
N LYS A 124 -0.30 14.54 1.66
CA LYS A 124 -1.11 15.58 0.97
C LYS A 124 -0.41 16.93 0.90
N THR A 125 0.66 17.13 1.65
CA THR A 125 1.45 18.35 1.64
C THR A 125 2.30 18.44 0.39
N LYS A 126 2.53 19.65 -0.09
CA LYS A 126 3.37 19.91 -1.27
C LYS A 126 4.80 19.42 -1.02
N GLY A 127 5.46 18.89 -2.05
CA GLY A 127 6.83 18.39 -1.98
C GLY A 127 6.94 16.87 -1.89
N ALA A 128 5.82 16.15 -1.76
CA ALA A 128 5.79 14.68 -1.85
C ALA A 128 5.09 14.22 -3.13
N LEU A 129 5.61 13.19 -3.77
CA LEU A 129 4.97 12.54 -4.92
C LEU A 129 4.27 11.25 -4.48
N ASN A 130 2.94 11.19 -4.65
CA ASN A 130 2.17 9.97 -4.41
C ASN A 130 2.21 9.09 -5.67
N ILE A 131 2.77 7.89 -5.53
CA ILE A 131 3.03 6.96 -6.61
C ILE A 131 2.14 5.73 -6.49
N VAL A 132 1.55 5.32 -7.61
CA VAL A 132 0.96 4.02 -7.83
C VAL A 132 1.74 3.33 -8.94
N MET A 133 2.40 2.21 -8.59
CA MET A 133 3.21 1.45 -9.53
C MET A 133 2.38 0.96 -10.73
N GLY A 134 2.94 1.09 -11.94
CA GLY A 134 2.29 0.77 -13.21
C GLY A 134 1.28 1.83 -13.70
N VAL A 135 1.01 2.87 -12.90
CA VAL A 135 0.05 3.92 -13.28
C VAL A 135 0.76 5.26 -13.49
N ASN A 136 1.40 5.81 -12.46
CA ASN A 136 2.08 7.09 -12.53
C ASN A 136 3.53 7.08 -12.03
N ASP A 137 4.12 5.92 -11.84
CA ASP A 137 5.49 5.76 -11.35
C ASP A 137 6.57 6.28 -12.32
N HIS A 138 6.19 6.53 -13.58
CA HIS A 138 7.02 7.23 -14.57
C HIS A 138 7.25 8.71 -14.24
N LEU A 139 6.44 9.30 -13.37
CA LEU A 139 6.60 10.70 -12.91
C LEU A 139 7.74 10.87 -11.91
N TYR A 140 8.30 9.77 -11.38
CA TYR A 140 9.39 9.85 -10.42
C TYR A 140 10.67 10.41 -11.08
N SER A 141 11.14 11.55 -10.57
CA SER A 141 12.41 12.20 -10.94
C SER A 141 13.36 12.17 -9.74
N PRO A 142 14.49 11.44 -9.78
CA PRO A 142 15.37 11.27 -8.64
C PRO A 142 15.94 12.57 -8.07
N GLY A 143 16.19 13.57 -8.92
CA GLY A 143 16.73 14.87 -8.52
C GLY A 143 15.70 15.79 -7.84
N GLU A 144 14.41 15.56 -8.07
CA GLU A 144 13.34 16.42 -7.58
C GLU A 144 12.54 15.79 -6.42
N HIS A 145 12.39 14.47 -6.43
CA HIS A 145 11.52 13.77 -5.49
C HIS A 145 12.34 13.06 -4.41
N HIS A 146 12.49 13.70 -3.25
CA HIS A 146 13.15 13.12 -2.08
C HIS A 146 12.16 12.44 -1.13
N ILE A 147 10.91 12.87 -1.13
CA ILE A 147 9.80 12.26 -0.40
C ILE A 147 8.83 11.69 -1.43
N VAL A 148 8.65 10.38 -1.42
CA VAL A 148 7.66 9.68 -2.25
C VAL A 148 6.75 8.83 -1.38
N THR A 149 5.59 8.46 -1.88
CA THR A 149 4.66 7.60 -1.14
C THR A 149 4.15 6.48 -2.03
N ALA A 150 3.84 5.33 -1.44
CA ALA A 150 3.13 4.25 -2.12
C ALA A 150 1.59 4.46 -2.10
N ALA A 151 1.10 5.70 -1.92
CA ALA A 151 -0.31 6.03 -1.79
C ALA A 151 -1.02 5.19 -0.71
N SER A 152 -2.24 4.70 -0.95
CA SER A 152 -2.96 3.79 -0.05
C SER A 152 -3.25 2.45 -0.72
N CYS A 153 -3.53 1.41 0.06
CA CYS A 153 -3.89 0.08 -0.46
C CYS A 153 -5.10 0.14 -1.41
N THR A 154 -6.15 0.84 -1.03
CA THR A 154 -7.35 1.02 -1.86
C THR A 154 -7.05 1.84 -3.12
N THR A 155 -6.19 2.87 -3.04
CA THR A 155 -5.76 3.62 -4.24
C THR A 155 -4.96 2.73 -5.20
N ASN A 156 -4.10 1.86 -4.67
CA ASN A 156 -3.37 0.87 -5.48
C ASN A 156 -4.30 -0.14 -6.15
N CYS A 157 -5.40 -0.54 -5.52
CA CYS A 157 -6.42 -1.37 -6.16
C CYS A 157 -7.20 -0.60 -7.23
N LEU A 158 -7.64 0.62 -6.91
CA LEU A 158 -8.54 1.40 -7.77
C LEU A 158 -7.84 1.95 -9.02
N ALA A 159 -6.62 2.48 -8.88
CA ALA A 159 -5.95 3.20 -9.96
C ALA A 159 -5.65 2.37 -11.21
N PRO A 160 -5.20 1.10 -11.13
CA PRO A 160 -5.06 0.24 -12.30
C PRO A 160 -6.38 0.00 -13.05
N VAL A 161 -7.48 -0.19 -12.33
CA VAL A 161 -8.82 -0.36 -12.91
C VAL A 161 -9.26 0.93 -13.60
N VAL A 162 -9.11 2.08 -12.93
CA VAL A 162 -9.42 3.40 -13.51
C VAL A 162 -8.57 3.65 -14.76
N LYS A 163 -7.26 3.35 -14.71
CA LYS A 163 -6.36 3.48 -15.87
C LYS A 163 -6.95 2.79 -17.11
N VAL A 164 -7.27 1.51 -16.98
CA VAL A 164 -7.77 0.72 -18.11
C VAL A 164 -9.10 1.25 -18.64
N ILE A 165 -10.05 1.56 -17.75
CA ILE A 165 -11.38 2.02 -18.15
C ILE A 165 -11.34 3.45 -18.68
N HIS A 166 -10.59 4.34 -18.05
CA HIS A 166 -10.50 5.73 -18.48
C HIS A 166 -9.78 5.87 -19.81
N GLU A 167 -8.64 5.22 -19.99
CA GLU A 167 -7.88 5.26 -21.24
C GLU A 167 -8.60 4.51 -22.40
N GLY A 168 -9.38 3.47 -22.07
CA GLY A 168 -10.09 2.68 -23.09
C GLY A 168 -11.49 3.19 -23.45
N LEU A 169 -12.24 3.70 -22.49
CA LEU A 169 -13.67 4.04 -22.65
C LEU A 169 -14.00 5.49 -22.31
N GLY A 170 -13.11 6.21 -21.59
CA GLY A 170 -13.38 7.51 -20.99
C GLY A 170 -14.33 7.41 -19.78
N ILE A 171 -13.91 7.93 -18.62
CA ILE A 171 -14.80 8.00 -17.45
C ILE A 171 -15.36 9.41 -17.36
N ARG A 172 -16.69 9.56 -17.38
CA ARG A 172 -17.39 10.83 -17.14
C ARG A 172 -17.43 11.15 -15.65
N HIS A 173 -17.90 10.18 -14.86
CA HIS A 173 -17.98 10.23 -13.40
C HIS A 173 -18.22 8.82 -12.86
N GLY A 174 -18.11 8.67 -11.53
CA GLY A 174 -18.32 7.39 -10.90
C GLY A 174 -18.38 7.44 -9.39
N VAL A 175 -18.85 6.33 -8.81
CA VAL A 175 -18.86 6.11 -7.37
C VAL A 175 -18.17 4.80 -7.03
N ILE A 176 -17.41 4.82 -5.94
CA ILE A 176 -16.63 3.68 -5.49
C ILE A 176 -17.05 3.31 -4.06
N THR A 177 -17.30 2.03 -3.84
CA THR A 177 -17.45 1.48 -2.50
C THR A 177 -16.35 0.47 -2.25
N THR A 178 -15.53 0.65 -1.24
CA THR A 178 -14.65 -0.44 -0.80
C THR A 178 -15.23 -1.16 0.40
N ILE A 179 -15.50 -2.45 0.23
CA ILE A 179 -15.81 -3.40 1.30
C ILE A 179 -14.45 -3.82 1.87
N HIS A 180 -14.09 -3.19 2.99
CA HIS A 180 -12.71 -3.22 3.49
C HIS A 180 -12.63 -3.98 4.81
N ASP A 181 -11.67 -4.84 4.95
CA ASP A 181 -11.35 -5.50 6.21
C ASP A 181 -11.09 -4.49 7.35
N VAL A 182 -11.02 -4.99 8.58
CA VAL A 182 -10.63 -4.18 9.71
C VAL A 182 -9.13 -3.90 9.69
N THR A 183 -8.76 -2.72 10.18
CA THR A 183 -7.36 -2.35 10.44
C THR A 183 -7.22 -1.94 11.91
N ASN A 184 -6.00 -1.67 12.37
CA ASN A 184 -5.76 -1.20 13.74
C ASN A 184 -6.43 0.15 14.08
N THR A 185 -7.11 0.78 13.13
CA THR A 185 -7.94 1.98 13.37
C THR A 185 -9.38 1.65 13.79
N GLN A 186 -9.79 0.39 13.69
CA GLN A 186 -11.05 -0.11 14.23
C GLN A 186 -10.83 -0.68 15.63
N VAL A 187 -11.87 -0.59 16.46
CA VAL A 187 -11.85 -1.08 17.84
C VAL A 187 -12.53 -2.44 17.94
N ILE A 188 -12.04 -3.31 18.85
CA ILE A 188 -12.64 -4.62 19.11
C ILE A 188 -13.94 -4.45 19.92
N VAL A 189 -13.89 -3.62 20.97
CA VAL A 189 -15.03 -3.24 21.82
C VAL A 189 -15.19 -1.75 21.75
N ASP A 190 -16.41 -1.24 21.90
CA ASP A 190 -16.75 0.18 21.81
C ASP A 190 -15.76 1.06 22.60
N LEU A 191 -15.18 2.06 21.92
CA LEU A 191 -14.18 2.97 22.49
C LEU A 191 -14.41 4.39 21.94
N PRO A 192 -14.21 5.46 22.74
CA PRO A 192 -14.35 6.83 22.24
C PRO A 192 -13.51 7.10 20.99
N HIS A 193 -14.14 7.64 19.95
CA HIS A 193 -13.51 8.04 18.70
C HIS A 193 -14.24 9.27 18.11
N LYS A 194 -13.53 10.17 17.43
CA LYS A 194 -14.12 11.38 16.81
C LYS A 194 -15.17 11.07 15.74
N ASP A 195 -15.00 9.98 15.01
CA ASP A 195 -16.02 9.39 14.13
C ASP A 195 -16.82 8.38 14.97
N LEU A 196 -18.08 8.67 15.25
CA LEU A 196 -18.93 7.84 16.12
C LEU A 196 -19.19 6.43 15.54
N ARG A 197 -19.14 6.25 14.24
CA ARG A 197 -19.25 4.93 13.62
C ARG A 197 -18.00 4.08 13.90
N ARG A 198 -16.81 4.69 13.88
CA ARG A 198 -15.54 4.01 14.23
C ARG A 198 -15.39 3.76 15.73
N ALA A 199 -16.22 4.36 16.57
CA ALA A 199 -16.26 4.10 18.00
C ALA A 199 -16.87 2.72 18.34
N ARG A 200 -17.52 2.07 17.37
CA ARG A 200 -18.25 0.80 17.56
C ARG A 200 -17.41 -0.41 17.22
N SER A 201 -17.75 -1.53 17.88
CA SER A 201 -17.08 -2.83 17.67
C SER A 201 -17.04 -3.25 16.21
N ALA A 202 -15.85 -3.47 15.70
CA ALA A 202 -15.61 -3.94 14.34
C ALA A 202 -15.92 -5.43 14.15
N LEU A 203 -15.96 -6.22 15.23
CA LEU A 203 -16.23 -7.67 15.15
C LEU A 203 -17.71 -7.97 14.90
N MET A 204 -18.61 -7.01 15.17
CA MET A 204 -20.06 -7.22 15.14
C MET A 204 -20.78 -6.27 14.19
N SER A 205 -20.05 -5.44 13.43
CA SER A 205 -20.67 -4.32 12.71
C SER A 205 -20.13 -4.17 11.30
N LEU A 206 -21.01 -3.83 10.36
CA LEU A 206 -20.65 -3.15 9.13
C LEU A 206 -20.52 -1.66 9.44
N ILE A 207 -19.34 -1.06 9.19
CA ILE A 207 -19.06 0.32 9.58
C ILE A 207 -18.82 1.18 8.33
N PRO A 208 -19.83 1.91 7.83
CA PRO A 208 -19.61 2.90 6.77
C PRO A 208 -18.74 4.04 7.30
N THR A 209 -17.71 4.41 6.54
CA THR A 209 -16.78 5.48 6.88
C THR A 209 -16.19 6.11 5.63
N THR A 210 -15.45 7.20 5.79
CA THR A 210 -14.83 7.90 4.67
C THR A 210 -13.64 7.12 4.11
N THR A 211 -13.41 7.28 2.81
CA THR A 211 -12.16 6.93 2.13
C THR A 211 -11.70 8.10 1.28
N GLY A 212 -10.40 8.35 1.27
CA GLY A 212 -9.80 9.33 0.38
C GLY A 212 -9.32 8.75 -0.95
N SER A 213 -9.51 7.44 -1.16
CA SER A 213 -8.90 6.76 -2.31
C SER A 213 -9.53 7.15 -3.65
N ALA A 214 -10.83 7.38 -3.71
CA ALA A 214 -11.51 7.83 -4.92
C ALA A 214 -11.06 9.26 -5.31
N THR A 215 -10.96 10.16 -4.34
CA THR A 215 -10.49 11.54 -4.58
C THR A 215 -8.99 11.60 -4.90
N ALA A 216 -8.20 10.64 -4.40
CA ALA A 216 -6.79 10.53 -4.71
C ALA A 216 -6.51 10.21 -6.20
N ILE A 217 -7.47 9.62 -6.92
CA ILE A 217 -7.37 9.41 -8.36
C ILE A 217 -7.23 10.75 -9.11
N GLY A 218 -7.86 11.83 -8.64
CA GLY A 218 -7.70 13.16 -9.22
C GLY A 218 -6.28 13.75 -9.13
N LEU A 219 -5.40 13.18 -8.27
CA LEU A 219 -3.97 13.52 -8.26
C LEU A 219 -3.19 12.80 -9.37
N ILE A 220 -3.72 11.68 -9.87
CA ILE A 220 -3.12 10.87 -10.94
C ILE A 220 -3.69 11.28 -12.29
N TYR A 221 -5.01 11.45 -12.35
CA TYR A 221 -5.79 11.90 -13.52
C TYR A 221 -6.49 13.21 -13.16
N PRO A 222 -5.86 14.39 -13.39
CA PRO A 222 -6.43 15.70 -13.01
C PRO A 222 -7.80 15.96 -13.64
N GLU A 223 -8.07 15.40 -14.82
CA GLU A 223 -9.37 15.49 -15.52
C GLU A 223 -10.51 14.76 -14.81
N LEU A 224 -10.19 13.84 -13.89
CA LEU A 224 -11.17 13.14 -13.04
C LEU A 224 -11.35 13.82 -11.67
N LEU A 225 -10.69 14.94 -11.43
CA LEU A 225 -10.85 15.67 -10.17
C LEU A 225 -12.32 16.11 -9.99
N GLY A 226 -12.91 15.74 -8.85
CA GLY A 226 -14.31 16.01 -8.53
C GLY A 226 -15.33 15.10 -9.24
N LYS A 227 -14.90 14.22 -10.16
CA LYS A 227 -15.78 13.29 -10.89
C LYS A 227 -15.90 11.93 -10.21
N LEU A 228 -14.96 11.57 -9.34
CA LEU A 228 -14.98 10.32 -8.58
C LEU A 228 -15.10 10.60 -7.09
N ASN A 229 -15.98 9.87 -6.42
CA ASN A 229 -16.12 9.90 -4.96
C ASN A 229 -16.46 8.49 -4.44
N GLY A 230 -16.33 8.28 -3.13
CA GLY A 230 -16.61 6.96 -2.59
C GLY A 230 -16.65 6.88 -1.07
N VAL A 231 -17.03 5.69 -0.61
CA VAL A 231 -17.11 5.34 0.80
C VAL A 231 -16.38 4.02 1.07
N ALA A 232 -15.97 3.81 2.30
CA ALA A 232 -15.52 2.51 2.79
C ALA A 232 -16.60 1.90 3.70
N ILE A 233 -16.81 0.60 3.59
CA ILE A 233 -17.60 -0.18 4.54
C ILE A 233 -16.63 -1.15 5.20
N ARG A 234 -16.31 -0.95 6.48
CA ARG A 234 -15.50 -1.90 7.24
C ARG A 234 -16.34 -3.13 7.57
N VAL A 235 -15.75 -4.31 7.37
CA VAL A 235 -16.39 -5.61 7.60
C VAL A 235 -15.54 -6.43 8.56
N PRO A 236 -16.11 -7.35 9.36
CA PRO A 236 -15.38 -8.15 10.34
C PRO A 236 -14.54 -9.27 9.71
N LEU A 237 -13.65 -8.90 8.80
CA LEU A 237 -12.62 -9.74 8.20
C LEU A 237 -11.25 -9.19 8.54
N LEU A 238 -10.25 -10.04 8.64
CA LEU A 238 -8.88 -9.62 9.00
C LEU A 238 -8.03 -9.19 7.81
N ASN A 239 -8.37 -9.67 6.60
CA ASN A 239 -7.67 -9.33 5.37
C ASN A 239 -8.49 -9.74 4.14
N ALA A 240 -8.07 -9.23 2.99
CA ALA A 240 -8.67 -9.30 1.68
C ALA A 240 -9.98 -8.49 1.56
N SER A 241 -9.83 -7.40 0.85
CA SER A 241 -10.87 -6.39 0.62
C SER A 241 -11.37 -6.44 -0.82
N LEU A 242 -12.51 -5.82 -1.06
CA LEU A 242 -13.15 -5.74 -2.38
C LEU A 242 -13.50 -4.29 -2.71
N THR A 243 -13.09 -3.81 -3.88
CA THR A 243 -13.53 -2.52 -4.41
C THR A 243 -14.64 -2.73 -5.43
N ASP A 244 -15.77 -2.07 -5.22
CA ASP A 244 -16.90 -1.97 -6.14
C ASP A 244 -16.82 -0.63 -6.85
N CYS A 245 -16.52 -0.66 -8.14
CA CYS A 245 -16.36 0.49 -9.00
C CYS A 245 -17.56 0.60 -9.95
N VAL A 246 -18.24 1.73 -9.92
CA VAL A 246 -19.34 2.04 -10.86
C VAL A 246 -18.98 3.32 -11.60
N PHE A 247 -18.85 3.22 -12.93
CA PHE A 247 -18.45 4.32 -13.81
C PHE A 247 -19.48 4.55 -14.91
N GLU A 248 -19.88 5.79 -15.13
CA GLU A 248 -20.47 6.22 -16.38
C GLU A 248 -19.35 6.54 -17.37
N VAL A 249 -19.31 5.83 -18.51
CA VAL A 249 -18.27 5.98 -19.53
C VAL A 249 -18.75 6.82 -20.72
N GLU A 250 -17.79 7.37 -21.49
CA GLU A 250 -18.10 8.32 -22.57
C GLU A 250 -18.68 7.64 -23.80
N ARG A 251 -18.24 6.45 -24.12
CA ARG A 251 -18.71 5.68 -25.27
C ARG A 251 -19.40 4.39 -24.87
N LYS A 252 -20.30 3.93 -25.72
CA LYS A 252 -20.99 2.64 -25.54
C LYS A 252 -19.99 1.48 -25.56
N THR A 253 -20.25 0.50 -24.73
CA THR A 253 -19.48 -0.73 -24.55
C THR A 253 -20.39 -1.88 -24.14
N ASP A 254 -19.81 -3.07 -23.99
CA ASP A 254 -20.44 -4.27 -23.46
C ASP A 254 -19.50 -5.01 -22.50
N ILE A 255 -20.03 -6.04 -21.84
CA ILE A 255 -19.26 -6.86 -20.87
C ILE A 255 -18.02 -7.47 -21.51
N ALA A 256 -18.15 -7.97 -22.75
CA ALA A 256 -17.06 -8.65 -23.43
C ALA A 256 -15.89 -7.68 -23.72
N GLU A 257 -16.20 -6.46 -24.13
CA GLU A 257 -15.19 -5.43 -24.36
C GLU A 257 -14.51 -4.98 -23.06
N VAL A 258 -15.29 -4.69 -22.00
CA VAL A 258 -14.74 -4.30 -20.69
C VAL A 258 -13.79 -5.37 -20.18
N ASN A 259 -14.21 -6.64 -20.18
CA ASN A 259 -13.42 -7.76 -19.74
C ASN A 259 -12.16 -7.96 -20.61
N ARG A 260 -12.26 -7.80 -21.91
CA ARG A 260 -11.11 -7.88 -22.82
C ARG A 260 -10.08 -6.78 -22.53
N LEU A 261 -10.50 -5.54 -22.30
CA LEU A 261 -9.61 -4.43 -21.95
C LEU A 261 -8.84 -4.73 -20.65
N LEU A 262 -9.56 -5.16 -19.61
CA LEU A 262 -8.96 -5.49 -18.30
C LEU A 262 -8.01 -6.68 -18.39
N LYS A 263 -8.40 -7.76 -19.10
CA LYS A 263 -7.56 -8.95 -19.31
C LYS A 263 -6.28 -8.60 -20.08
N THR A 264 -6.41 -7.85 -21.18
CA THR A 264 -5.25 -7.42 -21.99
C THR A 264 -4.27 -6.58 -21.16
N ALA A 265 -4.76 -5.68 -20.33
CA ALA A 265 -3.90 -4.89 -19.45
C ALA A 265 -3.22 -5.75 -18.37
N ALA A 266 -3.95 -6.69 -17.77
CA ALA A 266 -3.43 -7.61 -16.75
C ALA A 266 -2.35 -8.55 -17.30
N GLU A 267 -2.48 -9.00 -18.54
CA GLU A 267 -1.50 -9.84 -19.24
C GLU A 267 -0.36 -9.04 -19.90
N GLY A 268 -0.51 -7.72 -19.99
CA GLY A 268 0.41 -6.82 -20.69
C GLY A 268 1.04 -5.76 -19.75
N VAL A 269 0.66 -4.49 -19.97
CA VAL A 269 1.30 -3.32 -19.33
C VAL A 269 1.15 -3.26 -17.81
N LEU A 270 0.17 -3.96 -17.25
CA LEU A 270 -0.07 -4.07 -15.80
C LEU A 270 0.21 -5.48 -15.26
N ALA A 271 0.98 -6.30 -15.97
CA ALA A 271 1.35 -7.63 -15.50
C ALA A 271 2.03 -7.57 -14.12
N GLY A 272 1.58 -8.41 -13.19
CA GLY A 272 2.04 -8.41 -11.79
C GLY A 272 1.40 -7.35 -10.89
N ILE A 273 0.67 -6.37 -11.45
CA ILE A 273 -0.04 -5.31 -10.72
C ILE A 273 -1.54 -5.53 -10.76
N LEU A 274 -2.09 -5.70 -11.96
CA LEU A 274 -3.49 -6.06 -12.19
C LEU A 274 -3.60 -7.56 -12.46
N GLY A 275 -4.55 -8.22 -11.83
CA GLY A 275 -4.96 -9.58 -12.12
C GLY A 275 -6.34 -9.62 -12.77
N TYR A 276 -6.65 -10.72 -13.40
CA TYR A 276 -7.95 -10.99 -14.02
C TYR A 276 -8.36 -12.43 -13.68
N GLU A 277 -9.49 -12.62 -13.01
CA GLU A 277 -9.95 -13.90 -12.48
C GLU A 277 -11.30 -14.28 -13.08
N GLU A 278 -11.36 -15.49 -13.64
CA GLU A 278 -12.56 -16.04 -14.28
C GLU A 278 -13.21 -17.16 -13.44
N ARG A 279 -12.60 -17.53 -12.30
CA ARG A 279 -13.15 -18.52 -11.37
C ARG A 279 -14.03 -17.86 -10.32
N PRO A 280 -15.05 -18.56 -9.77
CA PRO A 280 -15.93 -18.03 -8.72
C PRO A 280 -15.24 -18.08 -7.33
N LEU A 281 -14.25 -17.24 -7.11
CA LEU A 281 -13.46 -17.17 -5.88
C LEU A 281 -14.05 -16.13 -4.91
N VAL A 282 -13.59 -16.19 -3.65
CA VAL A 282 -14.01 -15.29 -2.57
C VAL A 282 -12.79 -14.69 -1.84
N SER A 283 -13.03 -13.76 -0.93
CA SER A 283 -11.96 -12.97 -0.28
C SER A 283 -10.80 -13.80 0.26
N VAL A 284 -11.05 -14.95 0.90
CA VAL A 284 -10.01 -15.78 1.51
C VAL A 284 -9.03 -16.36 0.49
N ASP A 285 -9.43 -16.49 -0.78
CA ASP A 285 -8.60 -17.04 -1.85
C ASP A 285 -7.56 -16.02 -2.35
N TYR A 286 -7.71 -14.74 -1.98
CA TYR A 286 -6.80 -13.65 -2.34
C TYR A 286 -5.84 -13.26 -1.23
N LEU A 287 -5.84 -14.00 -0.11
CA LEU A 287 -4.82 -13.83 0.93
C LEU A 287 -3.42 -14.12 0.36
N ASN A 288 -2.47 -13.26 0.68
CA ASN A 288 -1.09 -13.30 0.17
C ASN A 288 -0.95 -13.10 -1.35
N ASP A 289 -1.98 -12.61 -2.04
CA ASP A 289 -1.81 -12.21 -3.44
C ASP A 289 -0.99 -10.91 -3.51
N PRO A 290 0.16 -10.92 -4.22
CA PRO A 290 1.03 -9.74 -4.28
C PRO A 290 0.53 -8.66 -5.25
N ARG A 291 -0.51 -8.91 -6.04
CA ARG A 291 -1.05 -7.94 -6.99
C ARG A 291 -1.87 -6.86 -6.29
N SER A 292 -1.92 -5.69 -6.89
CA SER A 292 -2.65 -4.54 -6.34
C SER A 292 -4.16 -4.65 -6.47
N ALA A 293 -4.63 -5.29 -7.54
CA ALA A 293 -6.04 -5.49 -7.85
C ALA A 293 -6.22 -6.77 -8.65
N ILE A 294 -7.27 -7.52 -8.38
CA ILE A 294 -7.65 -8.69 -9.15
C ILE A 294 -9.12 -8.53 -9.57
N VAL A 295 -9.35 -8.29 -10.86
CA VAL A 295 -10.70 -8.12 -11.42
C VAL A 295 -11.47 -9.43 -11.32
N ASP A 296 -12.67 -9.37 -10.74
CA ASP A 296 -13.66 -10.44 -10.78
C ASP A 296 -14.44 -10.37 -12.10
N ALA A 297 -14.00 -11.12 -13.08
CA ALA A 297 -14.57 -11.08 -14.44
C ALA A 297 -16.04 -11.50 -14.49
N LEU A 298 -16.46 -12.41 -13.60
CA LEU A 298 -17.82 -12.90 -13.55
C LEU A 298 -18.81 -11.86 -13.03
N SER A 299 -18.34 -10.87 -12.31
CA SER A 299 -19.15 -9.81 -11.70
C SER A 299 -19.21 -8.53 -12.53
N THR A 300 -18.55 -8.47 -13.69
CA THR A 300 -18.62 -7.32 -14.60
C THR A 300 -20.03 -7.11 -15.13
N MET A 301 -20.53 -5.88 -15.04
CA MET A 301 -21.85 -5.51 -15.56
C MET A 301 -21.76 -4.27 -16.44
N VAL A 302 -22.59 -4.23 -17.49
CA VAL A 302 -22.78 -3.03 -18.31
C VAL A 302 -24.28 -2.82 -18.47
N ILE A 303 -24.76 -1.65 -18.08
CA ILE A 303 -26.18 -1.27 -18.14
C ILE A 303 -26.31 -0.12 -19.14
N ASP A 304 -27.28 -0.22 -20.04
CA ASP A 304 -27.57 0.77 -21.11
C ASP A 304 -26.33 1.16 -21.95
N GLY A 305 -25.34 0.28 -21.98
CA GLY A 305 -24.13 0.44 -22.77
C GLY A 305 -23.10 1.43 -22.22
N THR A 306 -23.39 2.20 -21.16
CA THR A 306 -22.48 3.22 -20.63
C THR A 306 -22.24 3.15 -19.13
N LEU A 307 -23.12 2.51 -18.34
CA LEU A 307 -22.91 2.33 -16.92
C LEU A 307 -22.16 1.00 -16.68
N VAL A 308 -20.88 1.10 -16.36
CA VAL A 308 -19.97 -0.02 -16.16
C VAL A 308 -19.75 -0.27 -14.67
N LYS A 309 -19.93 -1.52 -14.23
CA LYS A 309 -19.63 -1.97 -12.87
C LYS A 309 -18.53 -3.03 -12.90
N ILE A 310 -17.51 -2.85 -12.05
CA ILE A 310 -16.37 -3.75 -11.92
C ILE A 310 -16.12 -4.01 -10.44
N LEU A 311 -15.96 -5.28 -10.09
CA LEU A 311 -15.44 -5.69 -8.78
C LEU A 311 -13.96 -6.03 -8.89
N ALA A 312 -13.15 -5.57 -7.94
CA ALA A 312 -11.73 -5.86 -7.86
C ALA A 312 -11.33 -6.24 -6.44
N TRP A 313 -10.78 -7.44 -6.27
CA TRP A 313 -10.22 -7.98 -5.03
C TRP A 313 -8.83 -7.45 -4.79
N TYR A 314 -8.42 -7.35 -3.53
CA TYR A 314 -7.04 -7.01 -3.17
C TYR A 314 -6.70 -7.46 -1.75
N ASP A 315 -5.50 -8.01 -1.57
CA ASP A 315 -4.89 -8.13 -0.26
C ASP A 315 -4.34 -6.75 0.13
N ASN A 316 -5.07 -6.05 1.00
CA ASN A 316 -4.73 -4.68 1.39
C ASN A 316 -3.45 -4.57 2.22
N GLU A 317 -2.92 -5.68 2.72
CA GLU A 317 -1.65 -5.75 3.44
C GLU A 317 -0.51 -6.24 2.54
N TRP A 318 -0.61 -7.48 2.03
CA TRP A 318 0.47 -8.09 1.24
C TRP A 318 0.63 -7.45 -0.14
N GLY A 319 -0.46 -7.24 -0.87
CA GLY A 319 -0.42 -6.54 -2.16
C GLY A 319 0.19 -5.14 -2.03
N TYR A 320 -0.20 -4.40 -0.99
CA TYR A 320 0.35 -3.08 -0.71
C TYR A 320 1.84 -3.12 -0.30
N ALA A 321 2.24 -4.07 0.55
CA ALA A 321 3.64 -4.23 0.96
C ALA A 321 4.55 -4.52 -0.25
N ASN A 322 4.09 -5.33 -1.21
CA ASN A 322 4.82 -5.57 -2.45
C ASN A 322 4.98 -4.29 -3.29
N ARG A 323 3.94 -3.46 -3.41
CA ARG A 323 4.05 -2.15 -4.11
C ARG A 323 5.01 -1.20 -3.41
N LEU A 324 4.99 -1.16 -2.08
CA LEU A 324 5.94 -0.36 -1.29
C LEU A 324 7.39 -0.79 -1.55
N VAL A 325 7.64 -2.11 -1.60
CA VAL A 325 8.96 -2.66 -1.88
C VAL A 325 9.39 -2.42 -3.34
N GLU A 326 8.50 -2.58 -4.30
CA GLU A 326 8.81 -2.26 -5.71
C GLU A 326 9.17 -0.78 -5.88
N LEU A 327 8.43 0.12 -5.23
CA LEU A 327 8.76 1.55 -5.21
C LEU A 327 10.12 1.79 -4.55
N ALA A 328 10.41 1.12 -3.43
CA ALA A 328 11.71 1.22 -2.76
C ALA A 328 12.87 0.78 -3.67
N ARG A 329 12.70 -0.32 -4.40
CA ARG A 329 13.68 -0.81 -5.36
C ARG A 329 13.85 0.12 -6.56
N LYS A 330 12.75 0.69 -7.08
CA LYS A 330 12.81 1.71 -8.14
C LYS A 330 13.60 2.94 -7.68
N VAL A 331 13.35 3.42 -6.47
CA VAL A 331 14.08 4.54 -5.87
C VAL A 331 15.54 4.17 -5.63
N ALA A 332 15.81 2.99 -5.10
CA ALA A 332 17.17 2.46 -4.86
C ALA A 332 18.01 2.41 -6.14
N ALA A 333 17.41 1.96 -7.26
CA ALA A 333 18.09 1.88 -8.55
C ALA A 333 18.49 3.27 -9.11
N SER A 334 17.93 4.34 -8.58
CA SER A 334 18.25 5.72 -8.97
C SER A 334 19.33 6.38 -8.13
N LEU A 335 19.73 5.75 -7.02
CA LEU A 335 20.79 6.28 -6.16
C LEU A 335 22.17 5.91 -6.73
N PRO A 336 23.19 6.78 -6.55
CA PRO A 336 24.55 6.44 -6.93
C PRO A 336 25.03 5.20 -6.17
N PRO A 337 25.86 4.35 -6.80
CA PRO A 337 26.52 3.26 -6.10
C PRO A 337 27.29 3.80 -4.89
N ARG A 338 27.27 3.07 -3.78
CA ARG A 338 28.22 3.32 -2.69
C ARG A 338 29.58 2.75 -3.09
N ASP A 339 30.62 3.53 -2.90
CA ASP A 339 32.00 3.11 -3.01
C ASP A 339 32.35 2.00 -1.99
#